data_cea4aabb3b6b0e1974b8adec72407aba
#
_entry.id   cea4aabb3b6b0e1974b8adec72407aba
#
_cell.length_a   1.000
_cell.length_b   1.000
_cell.length_c   1.000
_cell.angle_alpha   90.00
_cell.angle_beta   90.00
_cell.angle_gamma   90.00
#
_symmetry.space_group_name_H-M   'P 1'
#
loop_
_entity.id
_entity.type
_entity.pdbx_description
1 polymer ?
#
loop_
_entity_poly.entity_id
_entity_poly.type
_entity_poly.pdbx_seq_one_letter_code
_entity_poly.pdbx_strand_id
1 'polypeptide(L)'
;MKKICIVASKYYEDIINMLVSGVNDVLNNHKKKIKTKIIYVPGVFEIPYAISKNLKKYDAFIALGCVIKGETPHFDFISKSSIDAIIKLSIESKKPIGNGILTCLNKNQAIERADKSNKNKGKEAANAAIELLINDN
;
A
#
# COMPACT_ATOMS: atom_id res chain seq x y z
N MET A 1 -8.98 3.79 19.77
CA MET A 1 -8.31 2.81 18.89
C MET A 1 -8.11 3.40 17.50
N LYS A 2 -6.90 3.36 17.01
CA LYS A 2 -6.60 3.85 15.66
C LYS A 2 -7.14 2.89 14.59
N LYS A 3 -7.50 3.46 13.44
CA LYS A 3 -8.06 2.69 12.31
C LYS A 3 -7.18 2.88 11.08
N ILE A 4 -6.76 1.76 10.50
CA ILE A 4 -5.95 1.75 9.27
C ILE A 4 -6.73 1.05 8.17
N CYS A 5 -6.77 1.66 7.00
CA CYS A 5 -7.37 1.08 5.81
C CYS A 5 -6.27 0.61 4.86
N ILE A 6 -6.32 -0.65 4.50
CA ILE A 6 -5.45 -1.22 3.46
C ILE A 6 -6.21 -1.14 2.14
N VAL A 7 -5.65 -0.44 1.16
CA VAL A 7 -6.24 -0.36 -0.18
C VAL A 7 -5.35 -1.16 -1.12
N ALA A 8 -5.85 -2.28 -1.60
CA ALA A 8 -5.07 -3.25 -2.37
C ALA A 8 -5.67 -3.44 -3.76
N SER A 9 -4.81 -3.42 -4.78
CA SER A 9 -5.23 -3.73 -6.13
C SER A 9 -5.41 -5.24 -6.29
N LYS A 10 -6.35 -5.65 -7.14
CA LYS A 10 -6.57 -7.08 -7.42
C LYS A 10 -5.62 -7.61 -8.49
N TYR A 11 -5.09 -6.75 -9.32
CA TYR A 11 -4.24 -7.16 -10.42
C TYR A 11 -2.95 -7.81 -9.86
N TYR A 12 -2.56 -8.96 -10.39
CA TYR A 12 -1.51 -9.84 -9.85
C TYR A 12 -1.86 -10.32 -8.45
N GLU A 13 -2.97 -11.04 -8.34
CA GLU A 13 -3.55 -11.46 -7.07
C GLU A 13 -2.58 -12.23 -6.18
N ASP A 14 -1.76 -13.11 -6.74
CA ASP A 14 -0.76 -13.89 -5.99
C ASP A 14 0.25 -12.96 -5.27
N ILE A 15 0.72 -11.94 -5.97
CA ILE A 15 1.67 -10.95 -5.41
C ILE A 15 0.98 -10.11 -4.34
N ILE A 16 -0.23 -9.66 -4.60
CA ILE A 16 -0.98 -8.85 -3.65
C ILE A 16 -1.25 -9.64 -2.36
N ASN A 17 -1.59 -10.91 -2.46
CA ASN A 17 -1.81 -11.75 -1.28
C ASN A 17 -0.56 -11.87 -0.41
N MET A 18 0.61 -11.95 -1.01
CA MET A 18 1.87 -11.94 -0.26
C MET A 18 2.10 -10.60 0.46
N LEU A 19 1.80 -9.50 -0.21
CA LEU A 19 1.92 -8.17 0.40
C LEU A 19 0.96 -8.00 1.57
N VAL A 20 -0.30 -8.39 1.38
CA VAL A 20 -1.33 -8.33 2.43
C VAL A 20 -0.90 -9.17 3.64
N SER A 21 -0.38 -10.37 3.40
CA SER A 21 0.12 -11.22 4.48
C SER A 21 1.21 -10.55 5.29
N GLY A 22 2.14 -9.88 4.63
CA GLY A 22 3.20 -9.12 5.31
C GLY A 22 2.66 -7.97 6.15
N VAL A 23 1.69 -7.24 5.62
CA VAL A 23 1.02 -6.16 6.36
C VAL A 23 0.33 -6.71 7.61
N ASN A 24 -0.43 -7.79 7.45
CA ASN A 24 -1.14 -8.40 8.57
C ASN A 24 -0.21 -8.85 9.68
N ASP A 25 0.95 -9.41 9.32
CA ASP A 25 1.94 -9.79 10.34
C ASP A 25 2.38 -8.59 11.18
N VAL A 26 2.64 -7.47 10.54
CA VAL A 26 3.06 -6.25 11.26
C VAL A 26 1.93 -5.73 12.14
N LEU A 27 0.72 -5.62 11.60
CA LEU A 27 -0.42 -5.06 12.33
C LEU A 27 -0.84 -5.94 13.50
N ASN A 28 -0.84 -7.27 13.31
CA ASN A 28 -1.25 -8.20 14.35
C ASN A 28 -0.24 -8.31 15.50
N ASN A 29 1.03 -8.05 15.21
CA ASN A 29 2.09 -8.13 16.22
C ASN A 29 2.39 -6.79 16.89
N HIS A 30 1.68 -5.74 16.52
CA HIS A 30 1.89 -4.43 17.14
C HIS A 30 1.35 -4.40 18.56
N LYS A 31 2.07 -3.75 19.47
CA LYS A 31 1.71 -3.65 20.89
C LYS A 31 0.35 -3.01 21.11
N LYS A 32 0.06 -1.93 20.39
CA LYS A 32 -1.24 -1.26 20.45
C LYS A 32 -2.18 -1.90 19.46
N LYS A 33 -3.41 -2.11 19.88
CA LYS A 33 -4.41 -2.70 19.02
C LYS A 33 -4.84 -1.69 17.94
N ILE A 34 -4.81 -2.14 16.70
CA ILE A 34 -5.17 -1.32 15.53
C ILE A 34 -6.33 -1.98 14.82
N LYS A 35 -7.38 -1.22 14.56
CA LYS A 35 -8.52 -1.72 13.78
C LYS A 35 -8.18 -1.58 12.31
N THR A 36 -8.35 -2.65 11.54
CA THR A 36 -7.99 -2.67 10.13
C THR A 36 -9.15 -3.06 9.24
N LYS A 37 -9.14 -2.52 8.03
CA LYS A 37 -10.07 -2.93 6.97
C LYS A 37 -9.31 -2.97 5.66
N ILE A 38 -9.65 -3.95 4.82
CA ILE A 38 -9.08 -4.06 3.47
C ILE A 38 -10.15 -3.69 2.46
N ILE A 39 -9.81 -2.79 1.54
CA ILE A 39 -10.63 -2.44 0.39
C ILE A 39 -9.85 -2.87 -0.86
N TYR A 40 -10.49 -3.67 -1.71
CA TYR A 40 -9.88 -4.09 -2.97
C TYR A 40 -10.38 -3.23 -4.11
N VAL A 41 -9.45 -2.86 -4.99
CA VAL A 41 -9.74 -2.08 -6.21
C VAL A 41 -9.18 -2.82 -7.42
N PRO A 42 -9.69 -2.53 -8.64
CA PRO A 42 -9.24 -3.28 -9.82
C PRO A 42 -7.74 -3.22 -10.10
N GLY A 43 -7.16 -2.05 -10.04
CA GLY A 43 -5.74 -1.85 -10.33
C GLY A 43 -5.15 -0.70 -9.54
N VAL A 44 -3.86 -0.47 -9.76
CA VAL A 44 -3.14 0.60 -9.05
C VAL A 44 -3.72 1.98 -9.35
N PHE A 45 -4.21 2.18 -10.58
CA PHE A 45 -4.80 3.47 -10.97
C PHE A 45 -5.97 3.88 -10.08
N GLU A 46 -6.72 2.92 -9.53
CA GLU A 46 -7.90 3.20 -8.70
C GLU A 46 -7.57 3.40 -7.22
N ILE A 47 -6.33 3.16 -6.80
CA ILE A 47 -5.95 3.28 -5.39
C ILE A 47 -6.11 4.70 -4.85
N PRO A 48 -5.62 5.75 -5.54
CA PRO A 48 -5.78 7.11 -5.01
C PRO A 48 -7.24 7.53 -4.81
N TYR A 49 -8.12 7.14 -5.73
CA TYR A 49 -9.54 7.43 -5.60
C TYR A 49 -10.13 6.79 -4.36
N ALA A 50 -9.84 5.50 -4.14
CA ALA A 50 -10.37 4.78 -2.98
C ALA A 50 -9.88 5.38 -1.67
N ILE A 51 -8.61 5.78 -1.59
CA ILE A 51 -8.07 6.47 -0.41
C ILE A 51 -8.79 7.80 -0.21
N SER A 52 -8.90 8.60 -1.25
CA SER A 52 -9.56 9.92 -1.21
C SER A 52 -10.98 9.81 -0.64
N LYS A 53 -11.72 8.83 -1.10
CA LYS A 53 -13.10 8.62 -0.70
C LYS A 53 -13.23 8.22 0.78
N ASN A 54 -12.20 7.67 1.37
CA ASN A 54 -12.21 7.15 2.74
C ASN A 54 -11.38 7.96 3.73
N LEU A 55 -10.88 9.13 3.34
CA LEU A 55 -9.99 9.93 4.19
C LEU A 55 -10.57 10.26 5.56
N LYS A 56 -11.86 10.52 5.64
CA LYS A 56 -12.49 10.90 6.91
C LYS A 56 -12.76 9.70 7.83
N LYS A 57 -12.71 8.49 7.31
CA LYS A 57 -13.07 7.28 8.06
C LYS A 57 -11.90 6.60 8.76
N TYR A 58 -10.68 6.87 8.31
CA TYR A 58 -9.50 6.16 8.81
C TYR A 58 -8.41 7.14 9.20
N ASP A 59 -7.54 6.69 10.10
CA ASP A 59 -6.42 7.51 10.62
C ASP A 59 -5.18 7.39 9.74
N ALA A 60 -5.03 6.27 9.04
CA ALA A 60 -3.91 6.03 8.14
C ALA A 60 -4.31 5.01 7.07
N PHE A 61 -3.50 4.92 6.04
CA PHE A 61 -3.75 4.01 4.91
C PHE A 61 -2.47 3.27 4.54
N ILE A 62 -2.64 2.11 3.94
CA ILE A 62 -1.55 1.34 3.35
C ILE A 62 -1.98 0.98 1.93
N ALA A 63 -1.22 1.47 0.94
CA ALA A 63 -1.51 1.21 -0.47
C ALA A 63 -0.68 0.01 -0.93
N LEU A 64 -1.35 -1.01 -1.45
CA LEU A 64 -0.70 -2.22 -1.95
C LEU A 64 -1.06 -2.43 -3.41
N GLY A 65 -0.05 -2.59 -4.24
CA GLY A 65 -0.27 -2.81 -5.65
C GLY A 65 0.99 -3.33 -6.33
N CYS A 66 0.85 -3.66 -7.61
CA CYS A 66 1.99 -4.12 -8.40
C CYS A 66 1.82 -3.66 -9.84
N VAL A 67 2.82 -2.97 -10.34
CA VAL A 67 2.90 -2.59 -11.75
C VAL A 67 4.16 -3.21 -12.34
N ILE A 68 4.00 -3.97 -13.41
CA ILE A 68 5.12 -4.62 -14.10
C ILE A 68 5.26 -4.00 -15.49
N LYS A 69 6.49 -3.66 -15.85
CA LYS A 69 6.78 -3.04 -17.13
C LYS A 69 6.35 -3.93 -18.28
N GLY A 70 5.58 -3.34 -19.22
CA GLY A 70 5.17 -3.98 -20.46
C GLY A 70 5.88 -3.38 -21.66
N GLU A 71 5.32 -3.61 -22.85
CA GLU A 71 5.89 -3.13 -24.10
C GLU A 71 5.62 -1.64 -24.36
N THR A 72 4.66 -1.06 -23.64
CA THR A 72 4.26 0.33 -23.83
C THR A 72 4.67 1.19 -22.66
N PRO A 73 4.67 2.52 -22.77
CA PRO A 73 5.01 3.41 -21.65
C PRO A 73 3.94 3.47 -20.55
N HIS A 74 2.90 2.64 -20.63
CA HIS A 74 1.85 2.58 -19.63
C HIS A 74 2.40 2.42 -18.20
N PHE A 75 3.42 1.58 -18.04
CA PHE A 75 4.09 1.36 -16.75
C PHE A 75 4.55 2.67 -16.11
N ASP A 76 5.24 3.51 -16.88
CA ASP A 76 5.78 4.77 -16.36
C ASP A 76 4.66 5.73 -15.98
N PHE A 77 3.63 5.84 -16.81
CA PHE A 77 2.50 6.73 -16.55
C PHE A 77 1.72 6.32 -15.30
N ILE A 78 1.39 5.03 -15.18
CA ILE A 78 0.61 4.55 -14.03
C ILE A 78 1.44 4.64 -12.75
N SER A 79 2.70 4.24 -12.78
CA SER A 79 3.58 4.28 -11.62
C SER A 79 3.72 5.71 -11.10
N LYS A 80 4.08 6.64 -11.98
CA LYS A 80 4.28 8.03 -11.58
C LYS A 80 3.00 8.69 -11.12
N SER A 81 1.92 8.57 -11.90
CA SER A 81 0.65 9.23 -11.59
C SER A 81 0.07 8.76 -10.27
N SER A 82 0.13 7.46 -10.01
CA SER A 82 -0.44 6.88 -8.80
C SER A 82 0.35 7.29 -7.57
N ILE A 83 1.68 7.24 -7.64
CA ILE A 83 2.54 7.61 -6.52
C ILE A 83 2.43 9.10 -6.24
N ASP A 84 2.45 9.94 -7.26
CA ASP A 84 2.28 11.40 -7.10
C ASP A 84 0.94 11.73 -6.42
N ALA A 85 -0.14 11.06 -6.84
CA ALA A 85 -1.46 11.29 -6.27
C ALA A 85 -1.51 10.85 -4.80
N ILE A 86 -0.89 9.73 -4.45
CA ILE A 86 -0.86 9.21 -3.08
C ILE A 86 -0.07 10.16 -2.17
N ILE A 87 1.09 10.63 -2.61
CA ILE A 87 1.89 11.60 -1.85
C ILE A 87 1.07 12.87 -1.61
N LYS A 88 0.40 13.37 -2.63
CA LYS A 88 -0.42 14.57 -2.52
C LYS A 88 -1.53 14.38 -1.49
N LEU A 89 -2.23 13.26 -1.53
CA LEU A 89 -3.28 12.94 -0.56
C LEU A 89 -2.74 12.91 0.86
N SER A 90 -1.58 12.31 1.07
CA SER A 90 -0.95 12.21 2.37
C SER A 90 -0.61 13.60 2.94
N ILE A 91 0.00 14.44 2.11
CA ILE A 91 0.40 15.78 2.53
C ILE A 91 -0.80 16.67 2.82
N GLU A 92 -1.80 16.66 1.95
CA GLU A 92 -2.99 17.52 2.10
C GLU A 92 -3.88 17.09 3.27
N SER A 93 -4.05 15.77 3.46
CA SER A 93 -4.88 15.25 4.54
C SER A 93 -4.16 15.19 5.89
N LYS A 94 -2.83 15.24 5.86
CA LYS A 94 -1.98 15.04 7.03
C LYS A 94 -2.20 13.68 7.67
N LYS A 95 -2.52 12.68 6.84
CA LYS A 95 -2.69 11.29 7.27
C LYS A 95 -1.62 10.42 6.63
N PRO A 96 -0.98 9.53 7.40
CA PRO A 96 0.04 8.65 6.86
C PRO A 96 -0.53 7.72 5.79
N ILE A 97 0.22 7.54 4.71
CA ILE A 97 -0.09 6.53 3.70
C ILE A 97 1.19 5.74 3.46
N GLY A 98 1.21 4.48 3.87
CA GLY A 98 2.31 3.58 3.59
C GLY A 98 2.29 3.15 2.13
N ASN A 99 3.42 3.28 1.44
CA ASN A 99 3.52 2.92 0.04
C ASN A 99 4.05 1.50 -0.14
N GLY A 100 3.15 0.58 -0.46
CA GLY A 100 3.47 -0.81 -0.79
C GLY A 100 3.20 -1.12 -2.26
N ILE A 101 3.27 -0.12 -3.14
CA ILE A 101 3.09 -0.33 -4.57
C ILE A 101 4.43 -0.72 -5.17
N LEU A 102 4.49 -1.93 -5.72
CA LEU A 102 5.67 -2.43 -6.42
C LEU A 102 5.67 -1.89 -7.85
N THR A 103 6.83 -1.41 -8.28
CA THR A 103 7.04 -0.98 -9.67
C THR A 103 8.25 -1.74 -10.18
N CYS A 104 7.99 -2.82 -10.91
CA CYS A 104 9.00 -3.81 -11.26
C CYS A 104 9.16 -3.97 -12.76
N LEU A 105 10.34 -4.39 -13.18
CA LEU A 105 10.64 -4.63 -14.59
C LEU A 105 10.11 -5.98 -15.06
N ASN A 106 9.98 -6.94 -14.12
CA ASN A 106 9.49 -8.29 -14.45
C ASN A 106 8.85 -8.92 -13.21
N LYS A 107 8.18 -10.06 -13.42
CA LYS A 107 7.46 -10.75 -12.35
C LYS A 107 8.38 -11.30 -11.27
N ASN A 108 9.57 -11.74 -11.60
CA ASN A 108 10.52 -12.27 -10.61
C ASN A 108 10.91 -11.20 -9.60
N GLN A 109 11.12 -9.97 -10.05
CA GLN A 109 11.38 -8.84 -9.14
C GLN A 109 10.20 -8.59 -8.21
N ALA A 110 8.98 -8.69 -8.74
CA ALA A 110 7.79 -8.49 -7.92
C ALA A 110 7.66 -9.56 -6.84
N ILE A 111 7.87 -10.83 -7.20
CA ILE A 111 7.82 -11.94 -6.26
C ILE A 111 8.86 -11.76 -5.15
N GLU A 112 10.08 -11.40 -5.50
CA GLU A 112 11.16 -11.18 -4.54
C GLU A 112 10.78 -10.10 -3.51
N ARG A 113 10.18 -9.02 -3.98
CA ARG A 113 9.82 -7.88 -3.12
C ARG A 113 8.52 -8.09 -2.34
N ALA A 114 7.73 -9.07 -2.72
CA ALA A 114 6.50 -9.43 -2.03
C ALA A 114 6.68 -10.59 -1.05
N ASP A 115 7.75 -11.36 -1.16
CA ASP A 115 7.99 -12.55 -0.34
C ASP A 115 8.24 -12.15 1.13
N LYS A 116 7.50 -12.77 2.04
CA LYS A 116 7.59 -12.51 3.49
C LYS A 116 8.96 -12.85 4.07
N SER A 117 9.65 -13.84 3.52
CA SER A 117 10.98 -14.25 3.99
C SER A 117 12.10 -13.37 3.44
N ASN A 118 11.78 -12.39 2.62
CA ASN A 118 12.76 -11.53 1.98
C ASN A 118 12.41 -10.05 2.24
N LYS A 119 12.27 -9.27 1.18
CA LYS A 119 12.14 -7.81 1.28
C LYS A 119 10.70 -7.30 1.44
N ASN A 120 9.76 -8.11 1.76
CA ASN A 120 8.33 -7.81 1.71
C ASN A 120 7.99 -6.32 1.83
N LYS A 121 7.60 -5.72 0.72
CA LYS A 121 7.27 -4.29 0.64
C LYS A 121 6.03 -3.94 1.45
N GLY A 122 5.14 -4.92 1.65
CA GLY A 122 3.96 -4.74 2.50
C GLY A 122 4.33 -4.47 3.95
N LYS A 123 5.29 -5.23 4.49
CA LYS A 123 5.80 -5.00 5.85
C LYS A 123 6.40 -3.60 5.98
N GLU A 124 7.19 -3.20 5.00
CA GLU A 124 7.82 -1.87 4.98
C GLU A 124 6.76 -0.76 4.99
N ALA A 125 5.74 -0.90 4.16
CA ALA A 125 4.66 0.08 4.08
C ALA A 125 3.86 0.15 5.39
N ALA A 126 3.58 -1.00 5.99
CA ALA A 126 2.87 -1.05 7.27
C ALA A 126 3.67 -0.40 8.38
N ASN A 127 4.97 -0.71 8.46
CA ASN A 127 5.85 -0.10 9.47
C ASN A 127 5.92 1.42 9.31
N ALA A 128 6.02 1.90 8.09
CA ALA A 128 6.06 3.34 7.83
C ALA A 128 4.77 4.03 8.29
N ALA A 129 3.61 3.46 7.94
CA ALA A 129 2.33 4.02 8.33
C ALA A 129 2.16 4.05 9.85
N ILE A 130 2.51 2.95 10.52
CA ILE A 130 2.40 2.86 11.98
C ILE A 130 3.33 3.85 12.66
N GLU A 131 4.57 3.94 12.23
CA GLU A 131 5.54 4.84 12.82
C GLU A 131 5.05 6.29 12.79
N LEU A 132 4.54 6.73 11.64
CA LEU A 132 4.02 8.08 11.51
C LEU A 132 2.74 8.30 12.31
N LEU A 133 1.89 7.27 12.37
CA LEU A 133 0.61 7.37 13.08
C LEU A 133 0.78 7.41 14.60
N ILE A 134 1.67 6.58 15.14
CA ILE A 134 1.86 6.43 16.59
C ILE A 134 2.78 7.52 17.13
N ASN A 135 3.80 7.90 16.39
CA ASN A 135 4.78 8.90 16.79
C ASN A 135 4.45 10.29 16.26
N ASP A 136 3.18 10.55 16.03
CA ASP A 136 2.72 11.84 15.52
C ASP A 136 2.93 12.92 16.60
N ASN A 137 3.73 13.89 16.23
CA ASN A 137 4.05 15.01 17.10
C ASN A 137 3.28 16.24 16.68
#